data_094ef48bd906e4c134f084b1f10bd318
#
_entry.id   094ef48bd906e4c134f084b1f10bd318
#
_cell.length_a   1.000
_cell.length_b   1.000
_cell.length_c   1.000
_cell.angle_alpha   90.00
_cell.angle_beta   90.00
_cell.angle_gamma   90.00
#
_symmetry.space_group_name_H-M   'P 1'
#
loop_
_entity.id
_entity.type
_entity.pdbx_description
1 polymer ?
#
loop_
_entity_poly.entity_id
_entity_poly.type
_entity_poly.pdbx_seq_one_letter_code
_entity_poly.pdbx_strand_id
1 'polypeptide(L)'
;MANKRLKEKTFEPITPDKKYLLQVNALKTYFPIKAGVFSRVKGYVKAVDGVSFNIKKGQTMGLVGESGCGKTTVGRTILKLTPHTDGEVYFDGQAIFDLTKKEIIPMRPKMQIIFQDPYSSLSPRLPVGEIIGE
;
A
#
# COMPACT_ATOMS: atom_id res chain seq x y z
N MET A 1 4.44 -18.14 -18.49
CA MET A 1 4.80 -16.89 -19.19
C MET A 1 4.12 -15.74 -18.47
N ALA A 2 4.80 -15.11 -17.52
CA ALA A 2 4.28 -14.00 -16.74
C ALA A 2 4.24 -12.75 -17.63
N ASN A 3 3.14 -12.08 -17.58
CA ASN A 3 2.64 -11.02 -18.40
C ASN A 3 3.63 -9.84 -18.57
N LYS A 4 4.34 -9.81 -19.72
CA LYS A 4 5.29 -8.77 -20.10
C LYS A 4 4.63 -7.41 -20.44
N ARG A 5 3.28 -7.30 -20.31
CA ARG A 5 2.49 -6.12 -20.73
C ARG A 5 2.27 -5.06 -19.64
N LEU A 6 2.78 -5.24 -18.42
CA LEU A 6 2.62 -4.26 -17.33
C LEU A 6 3.92 -3.47 -17.04
N LYS A 7 4.89 -3.41 -17.95
CA LYS A 7 6.19 -2.75 -17.71
C LYS A 7 6.34 -1.34 -18.28
N GLU A 8 5.35 -0.82 -18.98
CA GLU A 8 5.36 0.60 -19.32
C GLU A 8 4.72 1.37 -18.18
N LYS A 9 5.51 2.20 -17.50
CA LYS A 9 5.00 3.15 -16.50
C LYS A 9 3.97 4.03 -17.21
N THR A 10 2.71 3.96 -16.77
CA THR A 10 1.60 4.72 -17.37
C THR A 10 1.44 6.11 -16.75
N PHE A 11 2.48 6.60 -16.08
CA PHE A 11 2.50 7.88 -15.38
C PHE A 11 3.88 8.54 -15.53
N GLU A 12 3.93 9.86 -15.36
CA GLU A 12 5.18 10.60 -15.29
C GLU A 12 5.78 10.43 -13.88
N PRO A 13 7.04 9.94 -13.77
CA PRO A 13 7.73 9.81 -12.49
C PRO A 13 7.90 11.19 -11.83
N ILE A 14 7.76 11.24 -10.50
CA ILE A 14 8.02 12.45 -9.75
C ILE A 14 9.40 12.40 -9.07
N THR A 15 10.00 13.56 -8.89
CA THR A 15 11.19 13.70 -8.04
C THR A 15 10.73 13.88 -6.59
N PRO A 16 11.30 13.11 -5.63
CA PRO A 16 10.94 13.27 -4.22
C PRO A 16 11.31 14.67 -3.71
N ASP A 17 10.32 15.33 -3.11
CA ASP A 17 10.48 16.66 -2.52
C ASP A 17 10.45 16.55 -0.99
N LYS A 18 11.53 16.96 -0.31
CA LYS A 18 11.67 16.93 1.16
C LYS A 18 10.64 17.78 1.92
N LYS A 19 9.89 18.64 1.22
CA LYS A 19 8.76 19.40 1.77
C LYS A 19 7.61 18.46 2.21
N TYR A 20 7.48 17.29 1.59
CA TYR A 20 6.44 16.34 1.88
C TYR A 20 6.98 15.16 2.67
N LEU A 21 6.23 14.75 3.69
CA LEU A 21 6.49 13.52 4.43
C LEU A 21 6.10 12.30 3.61
N LEU A 22 4.95 12.37 2.94
CA LEU A 22 4.44 11.32 2.07
C LEU A 22 4.07 11.92 0.70
N GLN A 23 4.54 11.28 -0.36
CA GLN A 23 4.15 11.58 -1.73
C GLN A 23 3.66 10.29 -2.37
N VAL A 24 2.46 10.33 -2.93
CA VAL A 24 1.84 9.23 -3.67
C VAL A 24 1.56 9.72 -5.08
N ASN A 25 2.07 9.00 -6.07
CA ASN A 25 1.94 9.35 -7.47
C ASN A 25 1.36 8.20 -8.27
N ALA A 26 0.19 8.44 -8.90
CA ALA A 26 -0.50 7.53 -9.80
C ALA A 26 -0.64 6.09 -9.27
N LEU A 27 -0.86 5.95 -7.94
CA LEU A 27 -0.93 4.65 -7.29
C LEU A 27 -2.06 3.79 -7.87
N LYS A 28 -1.69 2.57 -8.29
CA LYS A 28 -2.63 1.55 -8.79
C LYS A 28 -2.47 0.25 -8.01
N THR A 29 -3.60 -0.34 -7.64
CA THR A 29 -3.65 -1.65 -6.97
C THR A 29 -4.79 -2.46 -7.56
N TYR A 30 -4.43 -3.50 -8.31
CA TYR A 30 -5.37 -4.36 -9.01
C TYR A 30 -5.26 -5.78 -8.47
N PHE A 31 -6.40 -6.39 -8.18
CA PHE A 31 -6.49 -7.76 -7.73
C PHE A 31 -6.93 -8.66 -8.88
N PRO A 32 -6.18 -9.73 -9.20
CA PRO A 32 -6.55 -10.65 -10.27
C PRO A 32 -7.78 -11.48 -9.91
N ILE A 33 -8.77 -11.52 -10.80
CA ILE A 33 -9.91 -12.43 -10.73
C ILE A 33 -9.49 -13.73 -11.37
N LYS A 34 -9.33 -14.78 -10.56
CA LYS A 34 -9.02 -16.13 -11.03
C LYS A 34 -10.31 -16.92 -11.19
N ALA A 35 -10.49 -17.63 -12.31
CA ALA A 35 -11.65 -18.48 -12.55
C ALA A 35 -11.25 -19.78 -13.26
N GLY A 36 -12.06 -20.82 -13.03
CA GLY A 36 -11.88 -22.17 -13.58
C GLY A 36 -10.90 -23.04 -12.82
N VAL A 37 -10.93 -24.35 -13.13
CA VAL A 37 -10.11 -25.40 -12.48
C VAL A 37 -8.60 -25.11 -12.57
N PHE A 38 -8.16 -24.41 -13.60
CA PHE A 38 -6.76 -24.04 -13.84
C PHE A 38 -6.39 -22.65 -13.30
N SER A 39 -7.23 -22.00 -12.47
CA SER A 39 -6.97 -20.67 -11.86
C SER A 39 -6.47 -19.62 -12.86
N ARG A 40 -7.01 -19.60 -14.07
CA ARG A 40 -6.61 -18.60 -15.09
C ARG A 40 -7.16 -17.23 -14.72
N VAL A 41 -6.31 -16.18 -14.86
CA VAL A 41 -6.73 -14.78 -14.66
C VAL A 41 -7.67 -14.38 -15.78
N LYS A 42 -8.94 -14.08 -15.44
CA LYS A 42 -9.98 -13.61 -16.38
C LYS A 42 -10.13 -12.10 -16.40
N GLY A 43 -9.63 -11.40 -15.39
CA GLY A 43 -9.75 -9.94 -15.27
C GLY A 43 -9.10 -9.44 -13.99
N TYR A 44 -9.29 -8.14 -13.72
CA TYR A 44 -8.76 -7.48 -12.54
C TYR A 44 -9.82 -6.62 -11.89
N VAL A 45 -9.90 -6.67 -10.55
CA VAL A 45 -10.61 -5.67 -9.75
C VAL A 45 -9.65 -4.51 -9.53
N LYS A 46 -9.98 -3.34 -10.06
CA LYS A 46 -9.21 -2.11 -9.90
C LYS A 46 -9.60 -1.45 -8.57
N ALA A 47 -9.02 -1.90 -7.47
CA ALA A 47 -9.34 -1.38 -6.14
C ALA A 47 -8.80 0.05 -5.93
N VAL A 48 -7.66 0.38 -6.53
CA VAL A 48 -7.08 1.74 -6.60
C VAL A 48 -6.63 1.96 -8.04
N ASP A 49 -7.04 3.06 -8.66
CA ASP A 49 -6.73 3.33 -10.07
C ASP A 49 -6.29 4.77 -10.29
N GLY A 50 -4.97 5.03 -10.13
CA GLY A 50 -4.34 6.31 -10.44
C GLY A 50 -4.49 7.39 -9.36
N VAL A 51 -4.42 7.03 -8.08
CA VAL A 51 -4.53 7.99 -6.96
C VAL A 51 -3.21 8.70 -6.71
N SER A 52 -3.27 10.05 -6.62
CA SER A 52 -2.11 10.90 -6.32
C SER A 52 -2.45 11.92 -5.24
N PHE A 53 -1.56 12.08 -4.26
CA PHE A 53 -1.64 13.10 -3.22
C PHE A 53 -0.32 13.26 -2.47
N ASN A 54 -0.19 14.36 -1.73
CA ASN A 54 0.99 14.67 -0.92
C ASN A 54 0.57 15.08 0.50
N ILE A 55 1.34 14.66 1.51
CA ILE A 55 1.15 15.02 2.92
C ILE A 55 2.42 15.66 3.43
N LYS A 56 2.33 16.86 4.02
CA LYS A 56 3.45 17.54 4.68
C LYS A 56 3.66 16.99 6.09
N LYS A 57 4.86 17.20 6.65
CA LYS A 57 5.12 16.90 8.07
C LYS A 57 4.15 17.68 8.96
N GLY A 58 3.55 17.00 9.95
CA GLY A 58 2.56 17.57 10.86
C GLY A 58 1.17 17.81 10.25
N GLN A 59 0.94 17.46 9.00
CA GLN A 59 -0.36 17.57 8.36
C GLN A 59 -1.20 16.30 8.57
N THR A 60 -2.49 16.50 8.86
CA THR A 60 -3.50 15.43 8.80
C THR A 60 -4.28 15.53 7.49
N MET A 61 -4.48 14.40 6.83
CA MET A 61 -5.29 14.30 5.62
C MET A 61 -6.40 13.27 5.79
N GLY A 62 -7.64 13.65 5.48
CA GLY A 62 -8.79 12.75 5.44
C GLY A 62 -8.95 12.10 4.06
N LEU A 63 -9.09 10.79 4.01
CA LEU A 63 -9.47 10.03 2.82
C LEU A 63 -10.92 9.60 2.95
N VAL A 64 -11.80 10.22 2.17
CA VAL A 64 -13.27 10.07 2.26
C VAL A 64 -13.79 9.31 1.04
N GLY A 65 -14.86 8.57 1.21
CA GLY A 65 -15.54 7.84 0.14
C GLY A 65 -16.44 6.73 0.71
N GLU A 66 -17.25 6.14 -0.13
CA GLU A 66 -18.18 5.07 0.23
C GLU A 66 -17.46 3.80 0.75
N SER A 67 -18.22 2.92 1.42
CA SER A 67 -17.67 1.62 1.84
C SER A 67 -17.25 0.82 0.61
N GLY A 68 -16.06 0.20 0.68
CA GLY A 68 -15.53 -0.60 -0.43
C GLY A 68 -14.84 0.18 -1.56
N CYS A 69 -14.80 1.52 -1.54
CA CYS A 69 -14.18 2.31 -2.60
C CYS A 69 -12.63 2.31 -2.63
N GLY A 70 -11.98 1.47 -1.83
CA GLY A 70 -10.52 1.31 -1.88
C GLY A 70 -9.70 2.07 -0.84
N LYS A 71 -10.29 2.84 0.10
CA LYS A 71 -9.57 3.60 1.13
C LYS A 71 -8.56 2.77 1.92
N THR A 72 -9.01 1.64 2.44
CA THR A 72 -8.14 0.71 3.18
C THR A 72 -7.05 0.12 2.30
N THR A 73 -7.37 -0.13 1.02
CA THR A 73 -6.39 -0.63 0.04
C THR A 73 -5.30 0.39 -0.22
N VAL A 74 -5.62 1.68 -0.35
CA VAL A 74 -4.63 2.76 -0.48
C VAL A 74 -3.64 2.73 0.69
N GLY A 75 -4.13 2.75 1.94
CA GLY A 75 -3.28 2.73 3.13
C GLY A 75 -2.40 1.47 3.20
N ARG A 76 -2.98 0.28 2.97
CA ARG A 76 -2.23 -0.98 2.97
C ARG A 76 -1.18 -1.04 1.86
N THR A 77 -1.47 -0.49 0.69
CA THR A 77 -0.52 -0.47 -0.43
C THR A 77 0.64 0.48 -0.14
N ILE A 78 0.39 1.68 0.39
CA ILE A 78 1.42 2.63 0.81
C ILE A 78 2.38 1.98 1.81
N LEU A 79 1.86 1.24 2.78
CA LEU A 79 2.65 0.51 3.78
C LEU A 79 3.29 -0.78 3.24
N LYS A 80 3.14 -1.07 1.96
CA LYS A 80 3.66 -2.30 1.33
C LYS A 80 3.16 -3.59 2.01
N LEU A 81 1.93 -3.54 2.58
CA LEU A 81 1.20 -4.69 3.10
C LEU A 81 0.39 -5.37 1.99
N THR A 82 0.05 -4.63 0.95
CA THR A 82 -0.59 -5.11 -0.28
C THR A 82 0.32 -4.77 -1.46
N PRO A 83 0.55 -5.68 -2.40
CA PRO A 83 1.33 -5.40 -3.60
C PRO A 83 0.68 -4.27 -4.42
N HIS A 84 1.47 -3.31 -4.89
CA HIS A 84 1.03 -2.34 -5.88
C HIS A 84 1.08 -2.94 -7.29
N THR A 85 0.28 -2.39 -8.19
CA THR A 85 0.33 -2.73 -9.62
C THR A 85 1.20 -1.75 -10.39
N ASP A 86 1.08 -0.44 -10.07
CA ASP A 86 1.81 0.64 -10.70
C ASP A 86 1.79 1.88 -9.79
N GLY A 87 2.56 2.91 -10.11
CA GLY A 87 2.68 4.13 -9.33
C GLY A 87 3.91 4.16 -8.43
N GLU A 88 4.10 5.28 -7.75
CA GLU A 88 5.24 5.54 -6.87
C GLU A 88 4.78 6.04 -5.51
N VAL A 89 5.50 5.65 -4.47
CA VAL A 89 5.30 6.17 -3.12
C VAL A 89 6.65 6.53 -2.52
N TYR A 90 6.78 7.77 -2.07
CA TYR A 90 7.94 8.28 -1.34
C TYR A 90 7.54 8.64 0.09
N PHE A 91 8.29 8.16 1.05
CA PHE A 91 8.15 8.52 2.46
C PHE A 91 9.46 9.12 2.95
N ASP A 92 9.41 10.36 3.45
CA ASP A 92 10.58 11.17 3.86
C ASP A 92 11.69 11.19 2.79
N GLY A 93 11.29 11.28 1.51
CA GLY A 93 12.17 11.29 0.34
C GLY A 93 12.65 9.91 -0.14
N GLN A 94 12.28 8.81 0.54
CA GLN A 94 12.70 7.46 0.20
C GLN A 94 11.61 6.72 -0.59
N ALA A 95 11.96 6.14 -1.74
CA ALA A 95 11.07 5.34 -2.57
C ALA A 95 10.71 4.02 -1.87
N ILE A 96 9.47 3.91 -1.38
CA ILE A 96 9.04 2.77 -0.56
C ILE A 96 8.93 1.48 -1.37
N PHE A 97 8.48 1.57 -2.61
CA PHE A 97 8.25 0.38 -3.43
C PHE A 97 9.53 -0.29 -3.92
N ASP A 98 10.62 0.45 -4.01
CA ASP A 98 11.93 -0.06 -4.42
C ASP A 98 12.67 -0.80 -3.28
N LEU A 99 12.27 -0.57 -2.02
CA LEU A 99 12.91 -1.21 -0.87
C LEU A 99 12.71 -2.73 -0.88
N THR A 100 13.75 -3.46 -0.56
CA THR A 100 13.69 -4.90 -0.29
C THR A 100 12.98 -5.19 1.04
N LYS A 101 12.68 -6.48 1.30
CA LYS A 101 12.09 -6.90 2.59
C LYS A 101 12.96 -6.54 3.80
N LYS A 102 14.29 -6.51 3.65
CA LYS A 102 15.22 -6.14 4.73
C LYS A 102 15.25 -4.61 4.94
N GLU A 103 15.22 -3.85 3.86
CA GLU A 103 15.28 -2.39 3.91
C GLU A 103 13.99 -1.73 4.40
N ILE A 104 12.83 -2.38 4.26
CA ILE A 104 11.56 -1.86 4.79
C ILE A 104 11.45 -2.00 6.32
N ILE A 105 12.18 -2.94 6.95
CA ILE A 105 12.10 -3.20 8.40
C ILE A 105 12.37 -1.94 9.22
N PRO A 106 13.48 -1.19 9.02
CA PRO A 106 13.75 0.03 9.79
C PRO A 106 12.76 1.17 9.52
N MET A 107 11.95 1.08 8.46
CA MET A 107 10.89 2.05 8.18
C MET A 107 9.59 1.74 8.92
N ARG A 108 9.34 0.48 9.33
CA ARG A 108 8.11 0.07 10.01
C ARG A 108 7.77 0.87 11.27
N PRO A 109 8.72 1.19 12.18
CA PRO A 109 8.41 2.04 13.33
C PRO A 109 7.96 3.46 12.97
N LYS A 110 8.34 3.95 11.78
CA LYS A 110 8.00 5.30 11.29
C LYS A 110 6.67 5.33 10.50
N MET A 111 6.20 4.18 10.05
CA MET A 111 5.03 4.02 9.19
C MET A 111 4.10 2.95 9.78
N GLN A 112 3.25 3.34 10.71
CA GLN A 112 2.35 2.43 11.40
C GLN A 112 0.91 2.58 10.91
N ILE A 113 0.09 1.56 11.14
CA ILE A 113 -1.34 1.54 10.84
C ILE A 113 -2.12 1.13 12.08
N ILE A 114 -3.23 1.81 12.31
CA ILE A 114 -4.24 1.40 13.30
C ILE A 114 -5.41 0.83 12.50
N PHE A 115 -5.71 -0.44 12.72
CA PHE A 115 -6.83 -1.11 12.06
C PHE A 115 -8.15 -0.68 12.67
N GLN A 116 -9.21 -0.68 11.86
CA GLN A 116 -10.57 -0.32 12.28
C GLN A 116 -11.09 -1.25 13.40
N ASP A 117 -10.72 -2.51 13.36
CA ASP A 117 -10.99 -3.49 14.42
C ASP A 117 -9.65 -3.97 15.00
N PRO A 118 -9.18 -3.37 16.12
CA PRO A 118 -7.93 -3.77 16.75
C PRO A 118 -8.00 -5.16 17.37
N TYR A 119 -9.18 -5.62 17.78
CA TYR A 119 -9.32 -6.93 18.43
C TYR A 119 -9.08 -8.09 17.45
N SER A 120 -9.46 -7.93 16.19
CA SER A 120 -9.17 -8.94 15.14
C SER A 120 -7.68 -9.06 14.81
N SER A 121 -6.87 -8.07 15.22
CA SER A 121 -5.42 -8.05 15.02
C SER A 121 -4.66 -8.79 16.12
N LEU A 122 -5.31 -9.09 17.23
CA LEU A 122 -4.74 -9.82 18.36
C LEU A 122 -5.14 -11.30 18.28
N SER A 123 -4.16 -12.19 18.42
CA SER A 123 -4.47 -13.62 18.51
C SER A 123 -5.13 -13.93 19.86
N PRO A 124 -6.40 -14.42 19.89
CA PRO A 124 -7.08 -14.74 21.15
C PRO A 124 -6.46 -15.94 21.88
N ARG A 125 -5.47 -16.59 21.26
CA ARG A 125 -4.78 -17.76 21.84
C ARG A 125 -3.45 -17.42 22.50
N LEU A 126 -2.97 -16.18 22.34
CA LEU A 126 -1.69 -15.74 22.91
C LEU A 126 -1.94 -14.95 24.21
N PRO A 127 -1.16 -15.19 25.27
CA PRO A 127 -1.13 -14.34 26.45
C PRO A 127 -0.74 -12.90 26.09
N VAL A 128 -1.29 -11.92 26.84
CA VAL A 128 -1.02 -10.49 26.60
C VAL A 128 0.48 -10.18 26.65
N GLY A 129 1.24 -10.85 27.50
CA GLY A 129 2.70 -10.67 27.60
C GLY A 129 3.45 -11.09 26.33
N GLU A 130 2.99 -12.12 25.64
CA GLU A 130 3.58 -12.56 24.36
C GLU A 130 3.21 -11.61 23.21
N ILE A 131 1.97 -11.06 23.24
CA ILE A 131 1.52 -10.08 22.22
C ILE A 131 2.32 -8.77 22.31
N ILE A 132 2.70 -8.35 23.52
CA ILE A 132 3.44 -7.09 23.74
C ILE A 132 4.94 -7.29 23.52
N GLY A 133 5.45 -8.49 23.74
CA GLY A 133 6.88 -8.81 23.69
C GLY A 133 7.40 -9.28 22.33
N GLU A 134 6.57 -9.27 21.29
CA GLU A 134 6.93 -9.72 19.94
C GLU A 134 7.85 -8.73 19.19
#